data_94d4cbe13cc813f5ea0c441518cf9560
#
_entry.id   94d4cbe13cc813f5ea0c441518cf9560
#
_cell.length_a   1.000
_cell.length_b   1.000
_cell.length_c   1.000
_cell.angle_alpha   90.00
_cell.angle_beta   90.00
_cell.angle_gamma   90.00
#
_symmetry.space_group_name_H-M   'P 1'
#
loop_
_entity.id
_entity.type
_entity.pdbx_description
1 polymer ?
#
loop_
_entity_poly.entity_id
_entity_poly.type
_entity_poly.pdbx_seq_one_letter_code
_entity_poly.pdbx_strand_id
1 'polypeptide(L)' 'ILEQALNALPEKQKIAFVLSKYEDLSYKQISEVMKLSVSSVESLIFRAKQNLQKKLLDCYRKSC' A
#
# COMPACT_ATOMS: atom_id res chain seq x y z
N ILE A 1 0.14 -15.00 -1.32
CA ILE A 1 -0.68 -14.32 -0.30
C ILE A 1 -0.50 -12.80 -0.39
N LEU A 2 0.73 -12.34 -0.44
CA LEU A 2 1.00 -10.90 -0.51
C LEU A 2 0.42 -10.28 -1.79
N GLU A 3 0.57 -10.96 -2.92
CA GLU A 3 0.01 -10.48 -4.18
C GLU A 3 -1.50 -10.35 -4.11
N GLN A 4 -2.16 -11.33 -3.53
CA GLN A 4 -3.62 -11.29 -3.38
C GLN A 4 -4.05 -10.14 -2.48
N ALA A 5 -3.32 -9.92 -1.39
CA ALA A 5 -3.60 -8.81 -0.49
C ALA A 5 -3.39 -7.46 -1.18
N LEU A 6 -2.32 -7.33 -1.96
CA LEU A 6 -2.05 -6.11 -2.73
C LEU A 6 -3.16 -5.84 -3.75
N ASN A 7 -3.60 -6.89 -4.44
CA ASN A 7 -4.64 -6.75 -5.46
C ASN A 7 -6.00 -6.38 -4.86
N ALA A 8 -6.20 -6.64 -3.58
CA ALA A 8 -7.42 -6.26 -2.88
C ALA A 8 -7.43 -4.80 -2.43
N LEU A 9 -6.29 -4.10 -2.51
CA LEU A 9 -6.22 -2.70 -2.13
C LEU A 9 -6.86 -1.80 -3.18
N PRO A 10 -7.42 -0.64 -2.77
CA PRO A 10 -7.79 0.38 -3.73
C PRO A 10 -6.58 0.76 -4.59
N GLU A 11 -6.83 1.10 -5.85
CA GLU A 11 -5.76 1.32 -6.81
C GLU A 11 -4.70 2.31 -6.33
N LYS A 12 -5.14 3.46 -5.80
CA LYS A 12 -4.20 4.48 -5.34
C LYS A 12 -3.34 4.00 -4.18
N GLN A 13 -3.93 3.25 -3.25
CA GLN A 13 -3.17 2.68 -2.13
C GLN A 13 -2.16 1.67 -2.64
N LYS A 14 -2.56 0.82 -3.56
CA LYS A 14 -1.68 -0.17 -4.16
C LYS A 14 -0.50 0.49 -4.86
N ILE A 15 -0.76 1.49 -5.69
CA ILE A 15 0.30 2.19 -6.43
C ILE A 15 1.28 2.85 -5.47
N ALA A 16 0.78 3.60 -4.47
CA ALA A 16 1.64 4.27 -3.51
C ALA A 16 2.51 3.27 -2.75
N PHE A 17 1.92 2.16 -2.31
CA PHE A 17 2.63 1.13 -1.57
C PHE A 17 3.72 0.48 -2.42
N VAL A 18 3.39 0.12 -3.66
CA VAL A 18 4.33 -0.52 -4.58
C VAL A 18 5.50 0.40 -4.87
N LEU A 19 5.25 1.68 -5.13
CA LEU A 19 6.32 2.64 -5.40
C LEU A 19 7.24 2.80 -4.20
N SER A 20 6.68 2.80 -2.99
CA SER A 20 7.48 2.92 -1.77
C SER A 20 8.29 1.66 -1.48
N LYS A 21 7.67 0.49 -1.60
CA LYS A 21 8.28 -0.77 -1.16
C LYS A 21 9.17 -1.40 -2.21
N TYR A 22 8.76 -1.38 -3.46
CA TYR A 22 9.48 -2.10 -4.52
C TYR A 22 10.39 -1.20 -5.35
N GLU A 23 10.03 0.07 -5.49
CA GLU A 23 10.84 1.03 -6.25
C GLU A 23 11.70 1.92 -5.36
N ASP A 24 11.56 1.78 -4.04
CA ASP A 24 12.32 2.55 -3.04
C ASP A 24 12.23 4.06 -3.22
N LEU A 25 11.08 4.54 -3.72
CA LEU A 25 10.88 5.96 -3.87
C LEU A 25 10.53 6.61 -2.53
N SER A 26 11.01 7.84 -2.33
CA SER A 26 10.62 8.62 -1.16
C SER A 26 9.17 9.09 -1.32
N TYR A 27 8.56 9.48 -0.22
CA TYR A 27 7.19 10.00 -0.25
C TYR A 27 7.08 11.22 -1.15
N LYS A 28 8.12 12.06 -1.17
CA LYS A 28 8.14 13.22 -2.06
C LYS A 28 8.15 12.79 -3.52
N GLN A 29 8.97 11.80 -3.85
CA GLN A 29 9.03 11.27 -5.22
C GLN A 29 7.70 10.65 -5.64
N ILE A 30 7.08 9.90 -4.73
CA ILE A 30 5.76 9.29 -4.98
C ILE A 30 4.71 10.39 -5.19
N SER A 31 4.76 11.44 -4.38
CA SER A 31 3.83 12.56 -4.52
C SER A 31 3.93 13.20 -5.90
N GLU A 32 5.13 13.33 -6.42
CA GLU A 32 5.35 13.88 -7.75
C GLU A 32 4.83 12.93 -8.85
N VAL A 33 5.11 11.64 -8.72
CA VAL A 33 4.65 10.64 -9.68
C VAL A 33 3.12 10.56 -9.71
N MET A 34 2.49 10.57 -8.54
CA MET A 34 1.05 10.43 -8.44
C MET A 34 0.31 11.78 -8.51
N LYS A 35 1.05 12.89 -8.53
CA LYS A 35 0.50 14.24 -8.54
C LYS A 35 -0.42 14.49 -7.33
N LEU A 36 0.04 14.04 -6.17
CA LEU A 36 -0.64 14.22 -4.89
C LEU A 36 0.30 14.93 -3.92
N SER A 37 -0.25 15.42 -2.81
CA SER A 37 0.58 15.99 -1.75
C SER A 37 1.30 14.86 -0.99
N VAL A 38 2.40 15.22 -0.32
CA VAL A 38 3.13 14.25 0.51
C VAL A 38 2.21 13.70 1.61
N SER A 39 1.37 14.56 2.21
CA SER A 39 0.42 14.12 3.23
C SER A 39 -0.55 13.07 2.69
N SER A 40 -1.02 13.26 1.46
CA SER A 40 -1.90 12.27 0.83
C SER A 40 -1.19 10.95 0.62
N VAL A 41 0.07 10.99 0.18
CA VAL A 41 0.87 9.78 -0.02
C VAL A 41 1.07 9.05 1.30
N GLU A 42 1.41 9.79 2.36
CA GLU A 42 1.57 9.18 3.69
C GLU A 42 0.29 8.47 4.13
N SER A 43 -0.86 9.13 3.95
CA SER A 43 -2.15 8.54 4.29
C SER A 43 -2.44 7.28 3.50
N LEU A 44 -2.16 7.32 2.19
CA LEU A 44 -2.38 6.16 1.32
C LEU A 44 -1.53 4.97 1.75
N ILE A 45 -0.26 5.21 2.01
CA ILE A 45 0.67 4.14 2.42
C ILE A 45 0.28 3.60 3.79
N PHE A 46 -0.10 4.48 4.72
CA PHE A 46 -0.54 4.05 6.04
C PHE A 46 -1.77 3.14 5.93
N ARG A 47 -2.76 3.55 5.16
CA ARG A 47 -3.96 2.74 4.97
C ARG A 47 -3.67 1.43 4.24
N ALA A 48 -2.75 1.47 3.27
CA ALA A 48 -2.34 0.26 2.58
C ALA A 48 -1.74 -0.75 3.56
N LYS A 49 -0.85 -0.29 4.44
CA LYS A 49 -0.24 -1.15 5.44
C LYS A 49 -1.29 -1.74 6.39
N GLN A 50 -2.24 -0.93 6.83
CA GLN A 50 -3.31 -1.41 7.70
C GLN A 50 -4.15 -2.48 7.00
N ASN A 51 -4.53 -2.23 5.76
CA ASN A 51 -5.33 -3.17 4.99
C ASN A 51 -4.57 -4.48 4.73
N LEU A 52 -3.28 -4.39 4.44
CA LEU A 52 -2.45 -5.57 4.24
C LEU A 52 -2.34 -6.39 5.52
N GLN A 53 -2.08 -5.75 6.65
CA GLN A 53 -2.00 -6.42 7.93
C GLN A 53 -3.30 -7.16 8.25
N LYS A 54 -4.42 -6.50 8.04
CA LYS A 54 -5.72 -7.07 8.31
C LYS A 54 -5.97 -8.32 7.46
N LYS A 55 -5.65 -8.23 6.18
CA LYS A 55 -5.81 -9.36 5.27
C LYS A 55 -4.91 -10.52 5.62
N LEU A 56 -3.67 -10.25 5.96
CA LEU A 56 -2.72 -11.29 6.34
C LEU A 56 -3.14 -11.96 7.64
N LEU A 57 -3.63 -11.19 8.62
CA LEU A 57 -4.13 -11.76 9.87
C LEU A 57 -5.35 -12.65 9.63
N ASP A 58 -6.27 -12.21 8.78
CA ASP A 58 -7.43 -13.02 8.43
C ASP A 58 -7.00 -14.34 7.78
N CYS A 59 -6.00 -14.27 6.92
CA CYS A 59 -5.46 -15.46 6.27
C CYS A 59 -4.89 -16.44 7.30
N TYR A 60 -4.11 -15.94 8.25
CA TYR A 60 -3.56 -16.78 9.31
C TYR A 60 -4.65 -17.44 10.13
N ARG A 61 -5.67 -16.68 10.50
CA ARG A 61 -6.78 -17.20 11.31
C ARG A 61 -7.55 -18.28 10.59
N LYS A 62 -7.67 -18.18 9.28
CA LYS A 62 -8.45 -19.12 8.47
C LYS A 62 -7.60 -20.23 7.86
N SER A 63 -6.35 -20.28 8.20
CA SER A 63 -5.40 -21.29 7.72
C SER A 63 -5.34 -21.35 6.19
N CYS A 64 -5.39 -20.21 5.56
CA CYS A 64 -5.30 -20.16 4.10
C CYS A 64 -3.89 -20.28 3.56
#